data_0762d627cb790d29becf4026e008f748
#
_entry.id   0762d627cb790d29becf4026e008f748
#
_cell.length_a   1.000
_cell.length_b   1.000
_cell.length_c   1.000
_cell.angle_alpha   90.00
_cell.angle_beta   90.00
_cell.angle_gamma   90.00
#
_symmetry.space_group_name_H-M   'P 1'
#
loop_
_entity.id
_entity.type
_entity.pdbx_description
1 polymer ?
#
loop_
_entity_poly.entity_id
_entity_poly.type
_entity_poly.pdbx_seq_one_letter_code
_entity_poly.pdbx_strand_id
1 'polypeptide(L)'
;IVENNLFGMDIDKRAYQLAYFAVMMKARSYNRRALTKGVSNNLAVVEESNSIDKFACNGLTTDSEQNKIGEYLVEVYKDAQEIGTLQTIEKKDYNGFVTYLNNLDNSAGQIDLFSTAWLNDILPQMVQLAKQAEIMSNKYAVVCTNPPYMNKLEGQLKKFVVDNYKVYSGDLFSVFIYRNFDYCKVDGYSAFMTPFVWLFIKTYEALRKYIIDIKAITTLVQMEYSAFEEATVPICSFVLK
;
A
#
# COMPACT_ATOMS: atom_id res chain seq x y z
N ILE A 1 -7.40 15.73 10.31
CA ILE A 1 -7.92 14.63 9.45
C ILE A 1 -6.81 14.18 8.52
N VAL A 2 -6.25 15.06 7.65
CA VAL A 2 -5.24 14.66 6.64
C VAL A 2 -4.04 13.96 7.28
N GLU A 3 -3.50 14.49 8.37
CA GLU A 3 -2.29 13.98 9.03
C GLU A 3 -2.51 12.68 9.81
N ASN A 4 -3.72 12.43 10.33
CA ASN A 4 -3.94 11.36 11.29
C ASN A 4 -4.97 10.31 10.86
N ASN A 5 -5.79 10.60 9.83
CA ASN A 5 -6.93 9.75 9.51
C ASN A 5 -6.98 9.33 8.04
N LEU A 6 -6.23 10.00 7.17
CA LEU A 6 -6.23 9.72 5.75
C LEU A 6 -4.88 9.12 5.35
N PHE A 7 -4.92 7.91 4.82
CA PHE A 7 -3.76 7.17 4.35
C PHE A 7 -4.03 6.69 2.93
N GLY A 8 -3.00 6.61 2.11
CA GLY A 8 -3.16 6.12 0.75
C GLY A 8 -1.85 5.64 0.15
N MET A 9 -1.97 4.65 -0.72
CA MET A 9 -0.83 4.10 -1.45
C MET A 9 -1.21 3.86 -2.90
N ASP A 10 -0.28 4.12 -3.77
CA ASP A 10 -0.37 3.76 -5.19
C ASP A 10 0.98 3.23 -5.68
N ILE A 11 0.93 2.38 -6.70
CA ILE A 11 2.12 1.85 -7.37
C ILE A 11 2.63 2.84 -8.44
N ASP A 12 1.73 3.66 -9.03
CA ASP A 12 2.07 4.68 -10.02
C ASP A 12 2.38 6.02 -9.34
N LYS A 13 3.60 6.50 -9.54
CA LYS A 13 4.06 7.79 -9.01
C LYS A 13 3.21 8.98 -9.49
N ARG A 14 2.67 8.93 -10.70
CA ARG A 14 1.82 9.99 -11.25
C ARG A 14 0.45 9.99 -10.59
N ALA A 15 -0.12 8.80 -10.36
CA ALA A 15 -1.37 8.66 -9.61
C ALA A 15 -1.22 9.18 -8.17
N TYR A 16 -0.10 8.85 -7.50
CA TYR A 16 0.25 9.42 -6.20
C TYR A 16 0.32 10.95 -6.23
N GLN A 17 1.02 11.54 -7.21
CA GLN A 17 1.15 12.99 -7.32
C GLN A 17 -0.22 13.67 -7.50
N LEU A 18 -1.09 13.08 -8.32
CA LEU A 18 -2.45 13.59 -8.52
C LEU A 18 -3.28 13.47 -7.25
N ALA A 19 -3.22 12.34 -6.55
CA ALA A 19 -3.90 12.13 -5.27
C ALA A 19 -3.40 13.13 -4.20
N TYR A 20 -2.09 13.32 -4.10
CA TYR A 20 -1.48 14.32 -3.23
C TYR A 20 -2.05 15.72 -3.50
N PHE A 21 -2.04 16.14 -4.77
CA PHE A 21 -2.57 17.44 -5.17
C PHE A 21 -4.06 17.57 -4.81
N ALA A 22 -4.88 16.56 -5.13
CA ALA A 22 -6.31 16.57 -4.86
C ALA A 22 -6.61 16.66 -3.35
N VAL A 23 -5.91 15.87 -2.52
CA VAL A 23 -6.06 15.88 -1.07
C VAL A 23 -5.65 17.23 -0.49
N MET A 24 -4.53 17.80 -0.91
CA MET A 24 -4.04 19.09 -0.41
C MET A 24 -4.94 20.24 -0.85
N MET A 25 -5.46 20.21 -2.07
CA MET A 25 -6.44 21.23 -2.52
C MET A 25 -7.76 21.11 -1.75
N LYS A 26 -8.20 19.89 -1.45
CA LYS A 26 -9.38 19.67 -0.60
C LYS A 26 -9.14 20.17 0.82
N ALA A 27 -7.99 19.88 1.41
CA ALA A 27 -7.60 20.41 2.72
C ALA A 27 -7.61 21.96 2.73
N ARG A 28 -7.06 22.58 1.68
CA ARG A 28 -7.06 24.05 1.53
C ARG A 28 -8.46 24.63 1.44
N SER A 29 -9.43 23.94 0.82
CA SER A 29 -10.82 24.41 0.73
C SER A 29 -11.49 24.55 2.09
N TYR A 30 -11.08 23.75 3.08
CA TYR A 30 -11.55 23.86 4.47
C TYR A 30 -10.67 24.77 5.34
N ASN A 31 -9.37 24.83 5.05
CA ASN A 31 -8.43 25.66 5.79
C ASN A 31 -7.45 26.32 4.82
N ARG A 32 -7.65 27.60 4.53
CA ARG A 32 -6.82 28.39 3.61
C ARG A 32 -5.31 28.37 3.95
N ARG A 33 -4.97 28.13 5.23
CA ARG A 33 -3.59 28.08 5.71
C ARG A 33 -2.98 26.67 5.67
N ALA A 34 -3.72 25.64 5.21
CA ALA A 34 -3.22 24.26 5.20
C ALA A 34 -1.88 24.13 4.46
N LEU A 35 -1.73 24.76 3.29
CA LEU A 35 -0.50 24.69 2.50
C LEU A 35 0.67 25.46 3.14
N THR A 36 0.41 26.56 3.84
CA THR A 36 1.46 27.40 4.45
C THR A 36 1.89 26.90 5.82
N LYS A 37 1.08 26.08 6.48
CA LYS A 37 1.40 25.46 7.77
C LYS A 37 2.20 24.16 7.67
N GLY A 38 2.55 23.72 6.46
CA GLY A 38 3.28 22.48 6.27
C GLY A 38 2.53 21.24 6.72
N VAL A 39 1.20 21.18 6.49
CA VAL A 39 0.40 19.99 6.80
C VAL A 39 0.99 18.79 6.08
N SER A 40 1.39 17.78 6.84
CA SER A 40 1.86 16.52 6.30
C SER A 40 0.67 15.65 5.87
N ASN A 41 0.94 14.67 5.01
CA ASN A 41 -0.04 13.64 4.65
C ASN A 41 0.61 12.26 4.68
N ASN A 42 -0.23 11.23 4.74
CA ASN A 42 0.21 9.83 4.77
C ASN A 42 -0.07 9.13 3.43
N LEU A 43 0.20 9.83 2.33
CA LEU A 43 0.21 9.23 1.01
C LEU A 43 1.62 8.76 0.68
N ALA A 44 1.75 7.60 0.06
CA ALA A 44 3.02 7.03 -0.36
C ALA A 44 2.92 6.33 -1.72
N VAL A 45 4.06 6.31 -2.43
CA VAL A 45 4.26 5.42 -3.58
C VAL A 45 4.81 4.11 -3.06
N VAL A 46 4.48 3.01 -3.70
CA VAL A 46 5.14 1.74 -3.44
C VAL A 46 6.54 1.79 -4.04
N GLU A 47 7.55 1.80 -3.19
CA GLU A 47 8.96 1.73 -3.56
C GLU A 47 9.49 0.31 -3.32
N GLU A 48 10.42 -0.13 -4.14
CA GLU A 48 11.08 -1.44 -4.01
C GLU A 48 12.51 -1.32 -3.49
N SER A 49 13.03 -2.41 -2.97
CA SER A 49 14.36 -2.50 -2.37
C SER A 49 15.40 -3.18 -3.26
N ASN A 50 15.11 -3.44 -4.53
CA ASN A 50 15.97 -4.24 -5.42
C ASN A 50 17.39 -3.69 -5.58
N SER A 51 17.57 -2.37 -5.40
CA SER A 51 18.88 -1.70 -5.45
C SER A 51 19.64 -1.68 -4.12
N ILE A 52 19.03 -2.16 -3.03
CA ILE A 52 19.59 -2.08 -1.68
C ILE A 52 20.14 -3.44 -1.27
N ASP A 53 21.41 -3.49 -0.81
CA ASP A 53 21.96 -4.69 -0.22
C ASP A 53 21.23 -5.03 1.09
N LYS A 54 20.94 -6.32 1.31
CA LYS A 54 20.23 -6.80 2.50
C LYS A 54 20.87 -6.35 3.81
N PHE A 55 22.20 -6.25 3.81
CA PHE A 55 22.99 -5.86 4.98
C PHE A 55 23.41 -4.39 4.96
N ALA A 56 22.76 -3.57 4.15
CA ALA A 56 23.09 -2.15 4.02
C ALA A 56 23.07 -1.40 5.36
N CYS A 57 22.27 -1.85 6.33
CA CYS A 57 22.21 -1.27 7.67
C CYS A 57 23.29 -1.78 8.63
N ASN A 58 23.98 -2.92 8.33
CA ASN A 58 24.89 -3.64 9.23
C ASN A 58 26.22 -2.90 9.31
N GLY A 59 26.63 -1.96 9.26
CA GLY A 59 27.92 -1.26 9.39
C GLY A 59 27.75 0.14 9.97
N LEU A 60 26.55 0.60 10.01
CA LEU A 60 26.22 1.98 10.39
C LEU A 60 25.51 2.07 11.71
N THR A 61 24.99 0.98 12.20
CA THR A 61 24.33 0.91 13.50
C THR A 61 24.84 -0.27 14.31
N THR A 62 25.09 -0.03 15.58
CA THR A 62 25.38 -1.05 16.59
C THR A 62 24.10 -1.63 17.20
N ASP A 63 22.94 -1.04 16.90
CA ASP A 63 21.64 -1.50 17.39
C ASP A 63 21.13 -2.67 16.54
N SER A 64 21.21 -3.87 17.13
CA SER A 64 20.81 -5.12 16.46
C SER A 64 19.31 -5.20 16.15
N GLU A 65 18.46 -4.46 16.86
CA GLU A 65 17.02 -4.44 16.60
C GLU A 65 16.69 -3.56 15.39
N GLN A 66 17.32 -2.40 15.30
CA GLN A 66 17.18 -1.52 14.13
C GLN A 66 17.72 -2.19 12.85
N ASN A 67 18.84 -2.91 12.95
CA ASN A 67 19.36 -3.69 11.84
C ASN A 67 18.37 -4.75 11.33
N LYS A 68 17.72 -5.49 12.22
CA LYS A 68 16.69 -6.47 11.86
C LYS A 68 15.49 -5.85 11.16
N ILE A 69 15.08 -4.63 11.56
CA ILE A 69 14.02 -3.90 10.87
C ILE A 69 14.48 -3.54 9.46
N GLY A 70 15.70 -3.02 9.31
CA GLY A 70 16.29 -2.69 8.00
C GLY A 70 16.38 -3.90 7.07
N GLU A 71 16.93 -5.02 7.54
CA GLU A 71 17.02 -6.26 6.78
C GLU A 71 15.64 -6.79 6.35
N TYR A 72 14.66 -6.73 7.27
CA TYR A 72 13.28 -7.11 6.97
C TYR A 72 12.67 -6.24 5.88
N LEU A 73 12.86 -4.92 5.93
CA LEU A 73 12.33 -4.00 4.92
C LEU A 73 12.94 -4.27 3.54
N VAL A 74 14.26 -4.51 3.49
CA VAL A 74 14.92 -4.84 2.23
C VAL A 74 14.41 -6.18 1.67
N GLU A 75 14.18 -7.16 2.50
CA GLU A 75 13.68 -8.47 2.05
C GLU A 75 12.22 -8.42 1.61
N VAL A 76 11.35 -7.78 2.38
CA VAL A 76 9.91 -7.79 2.11
C VAL A 76 9.52 -6.92 0.92
N TYR A 77 10.27 -5.86 0.62
CA TYR A 77 9.98 -4.97 -0.51
C TYR A 77 10.74 -5.29 -1.79
N LYS A 78 11.33 -6.48 -1.85
CA LYS A 78 11.88 -6.99 -3.10
C LYS A 78 10.75 -7.20 -4.12
N ASP A 79 10.95 -6.69 -5.33
CA ASP A 79 9.95 -6.71 -6.42
C ASP A 79 8.60 -6.04 -6.06
N ALA A 80 8.61 -5.12 -5.10
CA ALA A 80 7.39 -4.51 -4.59
C ALA A 80 6.63 -3.68 -5.62
N GLN A 81 7.30 -3.13 -6.62
CA GLN A 81 6.64 -2.39 -7.71
C GLN A 81 5.81 -3.30 -8.64
N GLU A 82 6.07 -4.62 -8.67
CA GLU A 82 5.18 -5.56 -9.36
C GLU A 82 4.03 -6.03 -8.47
N ILE A 83 4.28 -6.26 -7.18
CA ILE A 83 3.35 -6.90 -6.24
C ILE A 83 2.41 -5.87 -5.60
N GLY A 84 2.88 -4.66 -5.36
CA GLY A 84 2.12 -3.57 -4.78
C GLY A 84 1.67 -3.86 -3.34
N THR A 85 0.50 -3.38 -3.01
CA THR A 85 -0.09 -3.50 -1.67
C THR A 85 -0.66 -4.88 -1.35
N LEU A 86 -0.47 -5.86 -2.23
CA LEU A 86 -0.84 -7.26 -1.94
C LEU A 86 0.09 -7.92 -0.92
N GLN A 87 1.30 -7.39 -0.71
CA GLN A 87 2.22 -7.88 0.30
C GLN A 87 1.66 -7.71 1.72
N THR A 88 1.96 -8.68 2.58
CA THR A 88 1.65 -8.60 4.01
C THR A 88 2.88 -8.10 4.76
N ILE A 89 2.72 -7.01 5.50
CA ILE A 89 3.79 -6.39 6.27
C ILE A 89 3.56 -6.66 7.75
N GLU A 90 4.56 -7.21 8.43
CA GLU A 90 4.52 -7.40 9.87
C GLU A 90 4.48 -6.05 10.60
N LYS A 91 3.75 -5.98 11.71
CA LYS A 91 3.77 -4.78 12.55
C LYS A 91 5.05 -4.72 13.36
N LYS A 92 5.86 -3.66 13.13
CA LYS A 92 7.08 -3.32 13.88
C LYS A 92 7.06 -1.83 14.19
N ASP A 93 8.00 -1.33 14.95
CA ASP A 93 8.14 0.11 15.21
C ASP A 93 8.87 0.83 14.07
N TYR A 94 8.17 1.03 12.98
CA TYR A 94 8.73 1.73 11.81
C TYR A 94 8.93 3.23 12.05
N ASN A 95 8.12 3.86 12.90
CA ASN A 95 8.29 5.26 13.25
C ASN A 95 9.53 5.48 14.12
N GLY A 96 9.79 4.58 15.08
CA GLY A 96 11.03 4.54 15.84
C GLY A 96 12.23 4.35 14.93
N PHE A 97 12.13 3.45 13.94
CA PHE A 97 13.19 3.22 12.96
C PHE A 97 13.48 4.47 12.10
N VAL A 98 12.46 5.16 11.60
CA VAL A 98 12.64 6.43 10.87
C VAL A 98 13.31 7.49 11.75
N THR A 99 12.90 7.60 13.00
CA THR A 99 13.51 8.52 13.96
C THR A 99 14.98 8.19 14.18
N TYR A 100 15.30 6.93 14.34
CA TYR A 100 16.67 6.43 14.46
C TYR A 100 17.52 6.78 13.23
N LEU A 101 17.03 6.51 12.03
CA LEU A 101 17.72 6.83 10.78
C LEU A 101 18.01 8.34 10.63
N ASN A 102 17.02 9.18 10.96
CA ASN A 102 17.20 10.65 10.91
C ASN A 102 18.24 11.15 11.94
N ASN A 103 18.38 10.47 13.06
CA ASN A 103 19.41 10.81 14.06
C ASN A 103 20.80 10.40 13.60
N LEU A 104 20.95 9.33 12.82
CA LEU A 104 22.22 8.97 12.19
C LEU A 104 22.71 10.06 11.24
N ASP A 105 21.80 10.62 10.41
CA ASP A 105 22.10 11.73 9.50
C ASP A 105 22.64 12.95 10.25
N ASN A 106 22.04 13.30 11.39
CA ASN A 106 22.44 14.47 12.19
C ASN A 106 23.74 14.27 13.01
N SER A 107 24.15 13.02 13.28
CA SER A 107 25.34 12.72 14.11
C SER A 107 26.64 12.54 13.32
N ALA A 108 26.58 12.62 11.99
CA ALA A 108 27.69 12.37 11.09
C ALA A 108 28.74 13.51 11.06
N GLY A 109 29.45 13.69 12.15
CA GLY A 109 30.52 14.73 12.28
C GLY A 109 31.88 14.40 11.66
N GLN A 110 32.19 13.14 11.38
CA GLN A 110 33.36 12.69 10.58
C GLN A 110 32.91 11.52 9.71
N ILE A 111 32.58 11.81 8.47
CA ILE A 111 32.01 10.85 7.52
C ILE A 111 33.14 10.44 6.57
N ASP A 112 33.40 9.12 6.45
CA ASP A 112 34.20 8.58 5.36
C ASP A 112 33.36 8.51 4.06
N LEU A 113 34.01 8.20 2.94
CA LEU A 113 33.39 8.18 1.63
C LEU A 113 32.22 7.16 1.56
N PHE A 114 32.33 6.05 2.27
CA PHE A 114 31.31 4.99 2.31
C PHE A 114 30.05 5.46 3.08
N SER A 115 30.24 6.08 4.23
CA SER A 115 29.14 6.65 5.03
C SER A 115 28.41 7.77 4.27
N THR A 116 29.16 8.59 3.51
CA THR A 116 28.57 9.65 2.67
C THR A 116 27.68 9.08 1.55
N ALA A 117 28.13 8.05 0.84
CA ALA A 117 27.33 7.38 -0.18
C ALA A 117 26.07 6.74 0.43
N TRP A 118 26.20 6.09 1.58
CA TRP A 118 25.07 5.50 2.28
C TRP A 118 24.03 6.54 2.69
N LEU A 119 24.46 7.64 3.30
CA LEU A 119 23.55 8.72 3.72
C LEU A 119 22.82 9.37 2.54
N ASN A 120 23.46 9.51 1.40
CA ASN A 120 22.85 10.15 0.25
C ASN A 120 21.94 9.23 -0.55
N ASP A 121 22.28 7.96 -0.69
CA ASP A 121 21.60 7.04 -1.59
C ASP A 121 20.68 6.04 -0.87
N ILE A 122 21.14 5.46 0.22
CA ILE A 122 20.43 4.37 0.92
C ILE A 122 19.46 4.89 1.97
N LEU A 123 19.87 5.86 2.80
CA LEU A 123 19.04 6.36 3.90
C LEU A 123 17.69 6.92 3.43
N PRO A 124 17.60 7.75 2.38
CA PRO A 124 16.31 8.23 1.88
C PRO A 124 15.40 7.09 1.43
N GLN A 125 15.95 6.06 0.78
CA GLN A 125 15.19 4.88 0.36
C GLN A 125 14.68 4.10 1.57
N MET A 126 15.53 3.82 2.58
CA MET A 126 15.13 3.13 3.80
C MET A 126 14.03 3.88 4.56
N VAL A 127 14.09 5.20 4.62
CA VAL A 127 13.02 6.04 5.21
C VAL A 127 11.71 5.88 4.44
N GLN A 128 11.74 5.80 3.11
CA GLN A 128 10.53 5.57 2.31
C GLN A 128 9.97 4.16 2.52
N LEU A 129 10.83 3.13 2.52
CA LEU A 129 10.42 1.75 2.83
C LEU A 129 9.77 1.65 4.23
N ALA A 130 10.32 2.32 5.23
CA ALA A 130 9.76 2.33 6.57
C ALA A 130 8.40 3.05 6.65
N LYS A 131 8.25 4.18 5.95
CA LYS A 131 6.97 4.91 5.89
C LYS A 131 5.87 4.08 5.22
N GLN A 132 6.17 3.43 4.10
CA GLN A 132 5.19 2.56 3.45
C GLN A 132 4.87 1.32 4.31
N ALA A 133 5.84 0.77 5.04
CA ALA A 133 5.63 -0.33 5.97
C ALA A 133 4.71 0.08 7.13
N GLU A 134 4.87 1.28 7.68
CA GLU A 134 3.94 1.80 8.68
C GLU A 134 2.51 1.86 8.15
N ILE A 135 2.31 2.38 6.93
CA ILE A 135 0.98 2.43 6.31
C ILE A 135 0.43 1.02 6.09
N MET A 136 1.21 0.10 5.52
CA MET A 136 0.75 -1.24 5.14
C MET A 136 0.54 -2.18 6.34
N SER A 137 1.20 -1.94 7.46
CA SER A 137 1.05 -2.76 8.68
C SER A 137 -0.08 -2.30 9.60
N ASN A 138 -0.65 -1.12 9.36
CA ASN A 138 -1.75 -0.58 10.14
C ASN A 138 -3.11 -1.15 9.72
N LYS A 139 -4.11 -0.97 10.61
CA LYS A 139 -5.51 -1.34 10.39
C LYS A 139 -6.37 -0.10 10.37
N TYR A 140 -7.33 -0.06 9.46
CA TYR A 140 -8.15 1.10 9.16
C TYR A 140 -9.64 0.82 9.40
N ALA A 141 -10.39 1.84 9.81
CA ALA A 141 -11.84 1.73 9.98
C ALA A 141 -12.56 1.59 8.63
N VAL A 142 -11.99 2.21 7.59
CA VAL A 142 -12.49 2.11 6.22
C VAL A 142 -11.30 1.94 5.28
N VAL A 143 -11.42 0.96 4.38
CA VAL A 143 -10.47 0.73 3.29
C VAL A 143 -11.25 0.81 1.98
N CYS A 144 -10.81 1.60 1.02
CA CYS A 144 -11.46 1.67 -0.28
C CYS A 144 -10.43 1.57 -1.41
N THR A 145 -10.80 0.85 -2.47
CA THR A 145 -9.95 0.69 -3.64
C THR A 145 -10.76 0.50 -4.92
N ASN A 146 -10.17 0.97 -6.02
CA ASN A 146 -10.53 0.58 -7.37
C ASN A 146 -9.36 -0.27 -7.91
N PRO A 147 -9.38 -1.58 -7.72
CA PRO A 147 -8.26 -2.44 -8.07
C PRO A 147 -8.12 -2.57 -9.60
N PRO A 148 -6.93 -2.92 -10.10
CA PRO A 148 -6.77 -3.19 -11.53
C PRO A 148 -7.56 -4.44 -11.95
N TYR A 149 -8.17 -4.40 -13.16
CA TYR A 149 -8.90 -5.50 -13.77
C TYR A 149 -7.94 -6.26 -14.69
N MET A 150 -7.33 -7.31 -14.17
CA MET A 150 -6.25 -8.03 -14.84
C MET A 150 -6.36 -9.53 -14.61
N ASN A 151 -6.80 -10.27 -15.63
CA ASN A 151 -6.94 -11.73 -15.59
C ASN A 151 -5.73 -12.49 -16.13
N LYS A 152 -4.80 -11.82 -16.81
CA LYS A 152 -3.54 -12.39 -17.29
C LYS A 152 -2.41 -11.83 -16.45
N LEU A 153 -2.02 -12.57 -15.43
CA LEU A 153 -0.90 -12.21 -14.57
C LEU A 153 0.40 -12.79 -15.14
N GLU A 154 1.49 -12.03 -15.07
CA GLU A 154 2.81 -12.41 -15.56
C GLU A 154 3.88 -12.10 -14.49
N GLY A 155 5.12 -12.53 -14.71
CA GLY A 155 6.28 -12.20 -13.89
C GLY A 155 6.16 -12.62 -12.42
N GLN A 156 6.72 -11.80 -11.55
CA GLN A 156 6.73 -12.01 -10.10
C GLN A 156 5.32 -11.87 -9.50
N LEU A 157 4.48 -10.98 -10.04
CA LEU A 157 3.10 -10.83 -9.61
C LEU A 157 2.32 -12.14 -9.74
N LYS A 158 2.44 -12.84 -10.88
CA LYS A 158 1.78 -14.13 -11.09
C LYS A 158 2.22 -15.16 -10.05
N LYS A 159 3.54 -15.29 -9.85
CA LYS A 159 4.10 -16.21 -8.87
C LYS A 159 3.57 -15.88 -7.47
N PHE A 160 3.65 -14.64 -7.06
CA PHE A 160 3.19 -14.17 -5.76
C PHE A 160 1.71 -14.46 -5.53
N VAL A 161 0.84 -14.16 -6.51
CA VAL A 161 -0.61 -14.37 -6.42
C VAL A 161 -0.93 -15.87 -6.36
N VAL A 162 -0.26 -16.72 -7.14
CA VAL A 162 -0.48 -18.17 -7.10
C VAL A 162 -0.03 -18.77 -5.76
N ASP A 163 1.09 -18.30 -5.22
CA ASP A 163 1.65 -18.83 -3.97
C ASP A 163 0.81 -18.42 -2.75
N ASN A 164 0.27 -17.17 -2.74
CA ASN A 164 -0.40 -16.62 -1.57
C ASN A 164 -1.94 -16.56 -1.68
N TYR A 165 -2.50 -16.47 -2.90
CA TYR A 165 -3.93 -16.21 -3.16
C TYR A 165 -4.53 -17.14 -4.21
N LYS A 166 -4.02 -18.36 -4.37
CA LYS A 166 -4.41 -19.31 -5.43
C LYS A 166 -5.91 -19.42 -5.66
N VAL A 167 -6.68 -19.43 -4.60
CA VAL A 167 -8.15 -19.63 -4.66
C VAL A 167 -8.86 -18.40 -5.26
N TYR A 168 -8.26 -17.23 -5.18
CA TYR A 168 -8.81 -15.95 -5.64
C TYR A 168 -8.11 -15.42 -6.90
N SER A 169 -7.20 -16.20 -7.50
CA SER A 169 -6.31 -15.79 -8.60
C SER A 169 -6.98 -15.67 -9.98
N GLY A 170 -8.29 -15.75 -10.07
CA GLY A 170 -9.03 -15.63 -11.34
C GLY A 170 -8.91 -14.28 -12.02
N ASP A 171 -8.75 -13.23 -11.24
CA ASP A 171 -8.44 -11.87 -11.68
C ASP A 171 -7.84 -11.10 -10.50
N LEU A 172 -7.03 -10.08 -10.77
CA LEU A 172 -6.35 -9.32 -9.72
C LEU A 172 -7.34 -8.59 -8.78
N PHE A 173 -8.47 -8.10 -9.30
CA PHE A 173 -9.49 -7.47 -8.45
C PHE A 173 -10.04 -8.43 -7.39
N SER A 174 -10.15 -9.74 -7.69
CA SER A 174 -10.65 -10.72 -6.73
C SER A 174 -9.66 -10.95 -5.58
N VAL A 175 -8.37 -10.89 -5.88
CA VAL A 175 -7.30 -10.93 -4.86
C VAL A 175 -7.37 -9.69 -3.97
N PHE A 176 -7.58 -8.51 -4.55
CA PHE A 176 -7.72 -7.26 -3.80
C PHE A 176 -8.96 -7.26 -2.90
N ILE A 177 -10.09 -7.81 -3.36
CA ILE A 177 -11.30 -7.94 -2.51
C ILE A 177 -10.97 -8.75 -1.25
N TYR A 178 -10.27 -9.87 -1.40
CA TYR A 178 -9.86 -10.69 -0.26
C TYR A 178 -8.83 -9.97 0.61
N ARG A 179 -7.77 -9.44 0.01
CA ARG A 179 -6.65 -8.80 0.71
C ARG A 179 -7.03 -7.55 1.53
N ASN A 180 -7.98 -6.75 1.03
CA ASN A 180 -8.37 -5.51 1.71
C ASN A 180 -8.96 -5.74 3.11
N PHE A 181 -9.52 -6.92 3.39
CA PHE A 181 -9.96 -7.23 4.74
C PHE A 181 -8.82 -7.30 5.76
N ASP A 182 -7.61 -7.66 5.31
CA ASP A 182 -6.45 -7.65 6.19
C ASP A 182 -6.04 -6.23 6.59
N TYR A 183 -6.48 -5.22 5.87
CA TYR A 183 -6.27 -3.82 6.24
C TYR A 183 -7.41 -3.26 7.12
N CYS A 184 -8.53 -3.95 7.25
CA CYS A 184 -9.65 -3.49 8.06
C CYS A 184 -9.44 -3.79 9.54
N LYS A 185 -9.87 -2.85 10.39
CA LYS A 185 -10.13 -3.12 11.81
C LYS A 185 -11.30 -4.10 11.96
N VAL A 186 -11.41 -4.71 13.12
CA VAL A 186 -12.65 -5.40 13.52
C VAL A 186 -13.82 -4.43 13.36
N ASP A 187 -14.92 -4.87 12.76
CA ASP A 187 -16.07 -4.03 12.39
C ASP A 187 -15.78 -2.90 11.39
N GLY A 188 -14.62 -2.91 10.72
CA GLY A 188 -14.29 -1.99 9.65
C GLY A 188 -15.04 -2.28 8.35
N TYR A 189 -15.00 -1.33 7.44
CA TYR A 189 -15.64 -1.41 6.13
C TYR A 189 -14.62 -1.50 5.02
N SER A 190 -14.89 -2.34 4.02
CA SER A 190 -14.11 -2.42 2.80
C SER A 190 -14.98 -2.08 1.59
N ALA A 191 -14.59 -1.05 0.83
CA ALA A 191 -15.36 -0.52 -0.28
C ALA A 191 -14.61 -0.71 -1.61
N PHE A 192 -15.34 -1.08 -2.63
CA PHE A 192 -14.78 -1.46 -3.94
C PHE A 192 -15.57 -0.89 -5.10
N MET A 193 -14.85 -0.73 -6.22
CA MET A 193 -15.41 -0.63 -7.55
C MET A 193 -14.73 -1.68 -8.42
N THR A 194 -15.49 -2.65 -8.94
CA THR A 194 -14.94 -3.79 -9.71
C THR A 194 -15.89 -4.20 -10.83
N PRO A 195 -15.42 -5.00 -11.81
CA PRO A 195 -16.33 -5.69 -12.71
C PRO A 195 -17.36 -6.50 -11.92
N PHE A 196 -18.62 -6.51 -12.34
CA PHE A 196 -19.67 -7.24 -11.63
C PHE A 196 -19.68 -8.76 -11.92
N VAL A 197 -18.82 -9.23 -12.83
CA VAL A 197 -18.75 -10.64 -13.26
C VAL A 197 -18.54 -11.62 -12.10
N TRP A 198 -17.91 -11.17 -11.01
CA TRP A 198 -17.70 -12.02 -9.84
C TRP A 198 -19.02 -12.49 -9.17
N LEU A 199 -20.11 -11.78 -9.40
CA LEU A 199 -21.43 -12.17 -8.89
C LEU A 199 -21.97 -13.45 -9.55
N PHE A 200 -21.56 -13.76 -10.78
CA PHE A 200 -22.22 -14.79 -11.61
C PHE A 200 -21.28 -15.89 -12.09
N ILE A 201 -20.02 -15.58 -12.43
CA ILE A 201 -19.12 -16.53 -13.07
C ILE A 201 -18.57 -17.55 -12.07
N LYS A 202 -18.47 -18.81 -12.48
CA LYS A 202 -18.02 -19.93 -11.64
C LYS A 202 -16.62 -19.73 -11.08
N THR A 203 -15.73 -19.10 -11.83
CA THR A 203 -14.35 -18.79 -11.40
C THR A 203 -14.30 -18.08 -10.04
N TYR A 204 -15.30 -17.27 -9.71
CA TYR A 204 -15.33 -16.50 -8.45
C TYR A 204 -16.25 -17.13 -7.38
N GLU A 205 -16.61 -18.42 -7.51
CA GLU A 205 -17.47 -19.10 -6.54
C GLU A 205 -16.88 -19.06 -5.13
N ALA A 206 -15.59 -19.31 -4.99
CA ALA A 206 -14.89 -19.27 -3.71
C ALA A 206 -14.90 -17.86 -3.08
N LEU A 207 -14.74 -16.81 -3.90
CA LEU A 207 -14.85 -15.43 -3.44
C LEU A 207 -16.26 -15.10 -2.94
N ARG A 208 -17.31 -15.50 -3.69
CA ARG A 208 -18.70 -15.31 -3.26
C ARG A 208 -19.00 -16.02 -1.97
N LYS A 209 -18.55 -17.28 -1.86
CA LYS A 209 -18.70 -18.07 -0.64
C LYS A 209 -18.04 -17.39 0.56
N TYR A 210 -16.81 -16.93 0.39
CA TYR A 210 -16.09 -16.19 1.42
C TYR A 210 -16.87 -14.93 1.87
N ILE A 211 -17.36 -14.14 0.90
CA ILE A 211 -18.12 -12.92 1.21
C ILE A 211 -19.41 -13.25 1.95
N ILE A 212 -20.18 -14.27 1.51
CA ILE A 212 -21.47 -14.62 2.11
C ILE A 212 -21.31 -15.26 3.48
N ASP A 213 -20.33 -16.13 3.65
CA ASP A 213 -20.14 -16.91 4.88
C ASP A 213 -19.48 -16.09 6.02
N ILE A 214 -18.62 -15.13 5.66
CA ILE A 214 -17.72 -14.48 6.63
C ILE A 214 -17.96 -12.96 6.72
N LYS A 215 -18.53 -12.36 5.69
CA LYS A 215 -18.72 -10.92 5.56
C LYS A 215 -20.18 -10.58 5.32
N ALA A 216 -20.52 -9.30 5.49
CA ALA A 216 -21.83 -8.78 5.18
C ALA A 216 -21.74 -7.75 4.04
N ILE A 217 -22.54 -7.93 3.00
CA ILE A 217 -22.72 -6.92 1.96
C ILE A 217 -23.64 -5.84 2.53
N THR A 218 -23.09 -4.67 2.83
CA THR A 218 -23.87 -3.54 3.36
C THR A 218 -24.52 -2.73 2.26
N THR A 219 -23.84 -2.62 1.12
CA THR A 219 -24.33 -1.91 -0.06
C THR A 219 -23.79 -2.59 -1.31
N LEU A 220 -24.64 -2.72 -2.35
CA LEU A 220 -24.26 -3.19 -3.67
C LEU A 220 -25.05 -2.42 -4.71
N VAL A 221 -24.35 -1.72 -5.59
CA VAL A 221 -24.93 -0.94 -6.69
C VAL A 221 -24.31 -1.42 -8.01
N GLN A 222 -25.12 -1.95 -8.89
CA GLN A 222 -24.72 -2.22 -10.26
C GLN A 222 -24.82 -0.91 -11.04
N MET A 223 -23.76 -0.57 -11.78
CA MET A 223 -23.74 0.63 -12.60
C MET A 223 -24.18 0.30 -14.03
N GLU A 224 -24.65 1.32 -14.74
CA GLU A 224 -24.98 1.18 -16.17
C GLU A 224 -23.71 0.95 -17.01
N TYR A 225 -23.86 0.34 -18.17
CA TYR A 225 -22.75 0.05 -19.09
C TYR A 225 -21.98 1.31 -19.55
N SER A 226 -22.63 2.47 -19.54
CA SER A 226 -22.07 3.76 -19.91
C SER A 226 -21.62 4.61 -18.73
N ALA A 227 -21.41 4.01 -17.56
CA ALA A 227 -21.01 4.73 -16.35
C ALA A 227 -19.69 5.51 -16.49
N PHE A 228 -18.83 5.07 -17.40
CA PHE A 228 -17.62 5.78 -17.83
C PHE A 228 -17.60 5.90 -19.34
N GLU A 229 -17.35 7.10 -19.87
CA GLU A 229 -17.38 7.39 -21.32
C GLU A 229 -16.43 6.51 -22.13
N GLU A 230 -15.32 6.08 -21.55
CA GLU A 230 -14.25 5.32 -22.23
C GLU A 230 -14.22 3.83 -21.87
N ALA A 231 -15.01 3.37 -20.90
CA ALA A 231 -14.96 1.98 -20.42
C ALA A 231 -16.28 1.24 -20.68
N THR A 232 -16.21 0.22 -21.54
CA THR A 232 -17.34 -0.68 -21.86
C THR A 232 -17.48 -1.84 -20.86
N VAL A 233 -16.72 -1.85 -19.77
CA VAL A 233 -16.77 -2.93 -18.78
C VAL A 233 -17.91 -2.66 -17.81
N PRO A 234 -18.86 -3.60 -17.65
CA PRO A 234 -19.92 -3.48 -16.66
C PRO A 234 -19.34 -3.63 -15.25
N ILE A 235 -19.60 -2.63 -14.43
CA ILE A 235 -19.04 -2.51 -13.08
C ILE A 235 -20.10 -2.46 -12.00
N CYS A 236 -19.69 -2.79 -10.77
CA CYS A 236 -20.47 -2.56 -9.57
C CYS A 236 -19.62 -1.86 -8.50
N SER A 237 -20.28 -1.06 -7.68
CA SER A 237 -19.72 -0.51 -6.45
C SER A 237 -20.38 -1.18 -5.26
N PHE A 238 -19.59 -1.61 -4.28
CA PHE A 238 -20.13 -2.31 -3.11
C PHE A 238 -19.29 -2.07 -1.87
N VAL A 239 -19.92 -2.25 -0.72
CA VAL A 239 -19.30 -2.13 0.59
C VAL A 239 -19.55 -3.42 1.37
N LEU A 240 -18.49 -3.95 1.94
CA LEU A 240 -18.49 -5.12 2.80
C LEU A 240 -18.11 -4.73 4.23
N LYS A 241 -18.66 -5.46 5.20
CA LYS A 241 -18.34 -5.34 6.62
C LYS A 241 -17.85 -6.65 7.18
#